data_f5628717e4a5a5985710ce639706efe7
#
_entry.id   f5628717e4a5a5985710ce639706efe7
#
_cell.length_a   1.000
_cell.length_b   1.000
_cell.length_c   1.000
_cell.angle_alpha   90.00
_cell.angle_beta   90.00
_cell.angle_gamma   90.00
#
_symmetry.space_group_name_H-M   'P 1'
#
loop_
_entity.id
_entity.type
_entity.pdbx_description
1 polymer ?
#
loop_
_entity_poly.entity_id
_entity_poly.type
_entity_poly.pdbx_seq_one_letter_code
_entity_poly.pdbx_strand_id
1 'polypeptide(L)'
;EGLCEPGCILLSRTVHEKIVKRIKIAIDSLGNAKLKNIEGDFEIYQISPTLKDPTGSAEQNTATGPPTENRVAKSRKDGEAKPRLMLLPFRNLNKSEANDFLVDGIVDDIITELSMINSIEIMSRNTTFDYKDNPIDVKEAAEKYKLDYVITGSIRSAGNRVRVSAELGDPISGNSIWSARYDKTMDDVFEIQDEIVSKMANTVLSEIEVTSLQRAKRKPTDKMTSYEYLLQGKFHKRKLTKEDANIAVDMFTNAIESDSSNGRAYAERCCTWADGLGQSWFDESDDDLHNKIRVTLEDAYELTGHDWDCHRLLCNISLYLDLNYDKAEEHGKKAYELNPNNPTMLASYGKSLVQNGKCEKGVELLRKAQELDPLSQQLIDDFIWGSYTLGDYDTCIEFSEKIRKIRPNTWLLKIASFGALKRQGERDEEISQFIESHGKDELSVQLEKLNFNSQEIGEVTRNFVLN
;
A
#
# COMPACT_ATOMS: atom_id res chain seq x y z
N GLU A 1 10.46 35.25 -17.48
CA GLU A 1 10.46 34.60 -16.14
C GLU A 1 10.55 35.58 -14.97
N GLY A 2 10.94 36.80 -15.05
CA GLY A 2 11.04 37.74 -13.92
C GLY A 2 9.83 38.66 -13.71
N LEU A 3 8.79 38.55 -14.51
CA LEU A 3 7.62 39.42 -14.48
C LEU A 3 6.36 38.77 -13.86
N CYS A 4 6.39 37.48 -13.61
CA CYS A 4 5.25 36.73 -13.05
C CYS A 4 5.46 36.42 -11.58
N GLU A 5 4.51 36.79 -10.75
CA GLU A 5 4.51 36.37 -9.35
C GLU A 5 4.20 34.87 -9.26
N PRO A 6 4.76 34.16 -8.27
CA PRO A 6 4.47 32.74 -8.08
C PRO A 6 2.96 32.49 -7.93
N GLY A 7 2.43 31.57 -8.73
CA GLY A 7 0.99 31.22 -8.73
C GLY A 7 0.13 32.08 -9.66
N CYS A 8 0.67 33.11 -10.32
CA CYS A 8 -0.05 33.94 -11.28
C CYS A 8 0.18 33.47 -12.72
N ILE A 9 -0.78 33.78 -13.61
CA ILE A 9 -0.67 33.50 -15.04
C ILE A 9 -0.54 34.84 -15.80
N LEU A 10 0.52 34.99 -16.63
CA LEU A 10 0.66 36.13 -17.49
C LEU A 10 0.02 35.86 -18.86
N LEU A 11 -0.71 36.84 -19.35
CA LEU A 11 -1.41 36.80 -20.62
C LEU A 11 -0.93 37.94 -21.52
N SER A 12 -0.78 37.66 -22.80
CA SER A 12 -0.63 38.74 -23.80
C SER A 12 -1.99 39.39 -24.09
N ARG A 13 -1.99 40.60 -24.60
CA ARG A 13 -3.20 41.32 -25.04
C ARG A 13 -4.10 40.44 -25.93
N THR A 14 -3.54 39.73 -26.88
CA THR A 14 -4.28 38.88 -27.82
C THR A 14 -5.02 37.74 -27.10
N VAL A 15 -4.42 37.17 -26.06
CA VAL A 15 -5.05 36.11 -25.24
C VAL A 15 -6.11 36.72 -24.33
N HIS A 16 -5.80 37.86 -23.69
CA HIS A 16 -6.74 38.58 -22.84
C HIS A 16 -8.04 38.92 -23.59
N GLU A 17 -7.94 39.51 -24.81
CA GLU A 17 -9.12 39.88 -25.61
C GLU A 17 -10.01 38.68 -26.00
N LYS A 18 -9.43 37.48 -26.13
CA LYS A 18 -10.17 36.24 -26.44
C LYS A 18 -10.86 35.61 -25.22
N ILE A 19 -10.31 35.78 -24.04
CA ILE A 19 -10.80 35.08 -22.85
C ILE A 19 -11.65 35.95 -21.93
N VAL A 20 -11.46 37.28 -21.90
CA VAL A 20 -12.15 38.21 -21.01
C VAL A 20 -13.67 38.13 -21.08
N LYS A 21 -14.22 37.80 -22.27
CA LYS A 21 -15.66 37.62 -22.49
C LYS A 21 -16.18 36.21 -22.16
N ARG A 22 -15.29 35.25 -21.89
CA ARG A 22 -15.64 33.84 -21.70
C ARG A 22 -15.45 33.35 -20.26
N ILE A 23 -14.62 34.03 -19.48
CA ILE A 23 -14.31 33.69 -18.10
C ILE A 23 -14.60 34.86 -17.18
N LYS A 24 -15.31 34.60 -16.07
CA LYS A 24 -15.58 35.61 -15.03
C LYS A 24 -14.47 35.55 -13.97
N ILE A 25 -13.24 35.91 -14.35
CA ILE A 25 -12.08 35.97 -13.46
C ILE A 25 -11.54 37.40 -13.54
N ALA A 26 -11.13 37.97 -12.40
CA ALA A 26 -10.46 39.25 -12.38
C ALA A 26 -9.11 39.12 -13.07
N ILE A 27 -8.87 40.02 -14.04
CA ILE A 27 -7.63 40.05 -14.81
C ILE A 27 -7.06 41.49 -14.65
N ASP A 28 -5.89 41.60 -14.05
CA ASP A 28 -5.22 42.86 -13.80
C ASP A 28 -4.28 43.18 -14.95
N SER A 29 -4.25 44.46 -15.44
CA SER A 29 -3.29 44.90 -16.43
C SER A 29 -1.97 45.29 -15.75
N LEU A 30 -0.85 44.70 -16.20
CA LEU A 30 0.48 45.05 -15.72
C LEU A 30 1.17 46.10 -16.62
N GLY A 31 0.47 46.57 -17.68
CA GLY A 31 1.02 47.53 -18.62
C GLY A 31 1.96 46.93 -19.64
N ASN A 32 2.81 47.77 -20.25
CA ASN A 32 3.74 47.37 -21.30
C ASN A 32 5.06 46.84 -20.70
N ALA A 33 5.49 45.66 -21.14
CA ALA A 33 6.76 45.09 -20.74
C ALA A 33 7.57 44.61 -21.96
N LYS A 34 8.90 44.67 -21.85
CA LYS A 34 9.83 44.07 -22.82
C LYS A 34 10.13 42.65 -22.42
N LEU A 35 9.92 41.74 -23.35
CA LEU A 35 10.18 40.31 -23.14
C LEU A 35 11.60 39.95 -23.60
N LYS A 36 12.32 39.15 -22.85
CA LYS A 36 13.67 38.69 -23.21
C LYS A 36 13.60 37.86 -24.50
N ASN A 37 14.43 38.23 -25.47
CA ASN A 37 14.53 37.62 -26.81
C ASN A 37 13.34 37.83 -27.77
N ILE A 38 12.46 38.80 -27.51
CA ILE A 38 11.37 39.18 -28.43
C ILE A 38 11.42 40.68 -28.59
N GLU A 39 11.54 41.19 -29.84
CA GLU A 39 11.53 42.61 -30.12
C GLU A 39 10.13 43.20 -30.04
N GLY A 40 9.99 44.29 -29.31
CA GLY A 40 8.75 45.05 -29.14
C GLY A 40 8.30 45.18 -27.69
N ASP A 41 7.36 46.14 -27.48
CA ASP A 41 6.67 46.30 -26.19
C ASP A 41 5.36 45.52 -26.23
N PHE A 42 5.14 44.69 -25.23
CA PHE A 42 3.97 43.84 -25.12
C PHE A 42 3.11 44.25 -23.93
N GLU A 43 1.84 44.48 -24.16
CA GLU A 43 0.87 44.70 -23.10
C GLU A 43 0.56 43.38 -22.43
N ILE A 44 0.83 43.31 -21.12
CA ILE A 44 0.76 42.09 -20.31
C ILE A 44 -0.36 42.21 -19.28
N TYR A 45 -1.09 41.14 -19.12
CA TYR A 45 -2.17 40.99 -18.16
C TYR A 45 -1.85 39.82 -17.21
N GLN A 46 -2.31 39.90 -15.96
CA GLN A 46 -2.09 38.88 -14.94
C GLN A 46 -3.41 38.36 -14.41
N ILE A 47 -3.52 37.05 -14.30
CA ILE A 47 -4.55 36.40 -13.54
C ILE A 47 -3.93 35.98 -12.21
N SER A 48 -4.47 36.50 -11.11
CA SER A 48 -4.08 36.10 -9.75
C SER A 48 -5.04 35.06 -9.21
N PRO A 49 -4.57 34.11 -8.41
CA PRO A 49 -5.41 33.03 -7.86
C PRO A 49 -6.44 33.50 -6.82
N THR A 50 -6.40 34.75 -6.37
CA THR A 50 -7.39 35.36 -5.49
C THR A 50 -8.61 35.81 -6.26
N LEU A 51 -9.76 35.15 -6.05
CA LEU A 51 -11.08 35.62 -6.50
C LEU A 51 -11.38 36.98 -5.87
N LYS A 52 -11.20 38.06 -6.64
CA LYS A 52 -11.83 39.34 -6.32
C LYS A 52 -13.23 39.31 -6.93
N ASP A 53 -14.26 39.35 -6.09
CA ASP A 53 -15.65 39.52 -6.53
C ASP A 53 -15.81 40.81 -7.32
N PRO A 54 -16.49 40.79 -8.49
CA PRO A 54 -16.63 41.96 -9.37
C PRO A 54 -17.71 42.97 -8.93
N THR A 55 -18.22 42.90 -7.70
CA THR A 55 -19.20 43.88 -7.21
C THR A 55 -18.67 44.55 -5.95
N GLY A 56 -18.14 45.76 -6.13
CA GLY A 56 -17.77 46.61 -5.02
C GLY A 56 -18.98 47.09 -4.22
N SER A 57 -19.08 46.66 -2.99
CA SER A 57 -19.75 47.39 -1.92
C SER A 57 -19.12 46.98 -0.60
N ALA A 58 -18.46 47.95 0.05
CA ALA A 58 -17.87 47.79 1.37
C ALA A 58 -19.02 47.72 2.41
N GLU A 59 -19.19 46.57 3.05
CA GLU A 59 -19.83 46.51 4.36
C GLU A 59 -18.91 45.80 5.35
N GLN A 60 -18.49 46.57 6.33
CA GLN A 60 -17.77 46.09 7.48
C GLN A 60 -18.71 45.22 8.32
N ASN A 61 -18.44 43.95 8.44
CA ASN A 61 -18.97 43.14 9.53
C ASN A 61 -17.81 42.44 10.23
N THR A 62 -17.57 42.93 11.43
CA THR A 62 -16.72 42.37 12.47
C THR A 62 -17.35 41.06 12.97
N ALA A 63 -16.79 39.92 12.61
CA ALA A 63 -17.02 38.66 13.30
C ALA A 63 -15.67 38.03 13.60
N THR A 64 -15.29 38.07 14.84
CA THR A 64 -14.12 37.42 15.45
C THR A 64 -14.37 35.91 15.52
N GLY A 65 -13.80 35.18 14.56
CA GLY A 65 -13.56 33.73 14.60
C GLY A 65 -12.15 33.47 14.07
N PRO A 66 -11.38 32.51 14.61
CA PRO A 66 -10.03 32.27 14.14
C PRO A 66 -10.05 31.81 12.68
N PRO A 67 -9.09 32.25 11.85
CA PRO A 67 -9.05 31.88 10.45
C PRO A 67 -8.80 30.37 10.33
N THR A 68 -9.71 29.68 9.66
CA THR A 68 -9.49 28.34 9.14
C THR A 68 -8.35 28.42 8.14
N GLU A 69 -7.15 28.06 8.55
CA GLU A 69 -6.03 27.89 7.65
C GLU A 69 -6.40 26.87 6.57
N ASN A 70 -6.53 27.33 5.34
CA ASN A 70 -6.51 26.48 4.17
C ASN A 70 -5.19 25.70 4.18
N ARG A 71 -5.23 24.42 4.57
CA ARG A 71 -4.14 23.47 4.34
C ARG A 71 -4.10 23.07 2.85
N VAL A 72 -3.87 24.05 2.00
CA VAL A 72 -3.36 23.81 0.65
C VAL A 72 -1.90 23.39 0.83
N ALA A 73 -1.50 22.29 0.22
CA ALA A 73 -0.20 21.65 0.26
C ALA A 73 0.95 22.63 0.62
N LYS A 74 1.29 22.73 1.91
CA LYS A 74 2.55 23.35 2.32
C LYS A 74 3.65 22.47 1.75
N SER A 75 4.58 23.05 1.00
CA SER A 75 5.84 22.38 0.68
C SER A 75 6.47 21.93 2.00
N ARG A 76 6.41 20.62 2.27
CA ARG A 76 6.94 20.04 3.50
C ARG A 76 8.45 20.16 3.46
N LYS A 77 9.04 20.61 4.57
CA LYS A 77 10.50 20.62 4.75
C LYS A 77 10.96 19.18 4.98
N ASP A 78 12.17 18.87 4.55
CA ASP A 78 12.82 17.59 4.86
C ASP A 78 12.69 17.29 6.36
N GLY A 79 12.00 16.18 6.70
CA GLY A 79 11.74 15.76 8.08
C GLY A 79 10.26 15.75 8.53
N GLU A 80 9.31 16.21 7.72
CA GLU A 80 7.87 16.06 8.01
C GLU A 80 7.37 14.64 7.67
N ALA A 81 6.44 14.13 8.50
CA ALA A 81 5.81 12.82 8.27
C ALA A 81 5.14 12.77 6.90
N LYS A 82 5.26 11.62 6.21
CA LYS A 82 4.64 11.40 4.90
C LYS A 82 3.11 11.48 5.01
N PRO A 83 2.41 12.04 3.99
CA PRO A 83 0.96 12.03 3.98
C PRO A 83 0.44 10.58 3.93
N ARG A 84 -0.53 10.27 4.79
CA ARG A 84 -1.15 8.95 4.89
C ARG A 84 -2.51 8.95 4.21
N LEU A 85 -2.68 8.03 3.27
CA LEU A 85 -3.87 7.90 2.44
C LEU A 85 -4.56 6.55 2.67
N MET A 86 -5.88 6.55 2.51
CA MET A 86 -6.65 5.32 2.39
C MET A 86 -7.57 5.42 1.17
N LEU A 87 -7.54 4.39 0.34
CA LEU A 87 -8.49 4.22 -0.74
C LEU A 87 -9.61 3.31 -0.24
N LEU A 88 -10.84 3.83 -0.11
CA LEU A 88 -11.99 3.02 0.26
C LEU A 88 -12.48 2.17 -0.92
N PRO A 89 -13.14 1.03 -0.67
CA PRO A 89 -13.66 0.19 -1.74
C PRO A 89 -14.54 0.98 -2.69
N PHE A 90 -14.28 0.90 -4.00
CA PHE A 90 -15.15 1.55 -4.97
C PHE A 90 -16.49 0.84 -5.06
N ARG A 91 -17.55 1.62 -5.16
CA ARG A 91 -18.91 1.07 -5.29
C ARG A 91 -19.12 0.52 -6.70
N ASN A 92 -19.47 -0.77 -6.80
CA ASN A 92 -19.96 -1.33 -8.06
C ASN A 92 -21.39 -0.86 -8.30
N LEU A 93 -21.58 -0.01 -9.30
CA LEU A 93 -22.91 0.49 -9.68
C LEU A 93 -23.65 -0.44 -10.65
N ASN A 94 -23.05 -1.57 -11.02
CA ASN A 94 -23.72 -2.63 -11.74
C ASN A 94 -24.42 -3.54 -10.74
N LYS A 95 -25.60 -3.99 -11.10
CA LYS A 95 -26.35 -4.96 -10.27
C LYS A 95 -25.86 -6.41 -10.44
N SER A 96 -24.78 -6.63 -11.18
CA SER A 96 -24.22 -7.96 -11.45
C SER A 96 -22.95 -8.19 -10.65
N GLU A 97 -22.94 -9.25 -9.86
CA GLU A 97 -21.77 -9.72 -9.11
C GLU A 97 -20.62 -10.16 -10.04
N ALA A 98 -20.94 -10.48 -11.29
CA ALA A 98 -19.99 -10.96 -12.28
C ALA A 98 -18.82 -9.98 -12.57
N ASN A 99 -18.93 -8.71 -12.21
CA ASN A 99 -17.92 -7.69 -12.44
C ASN A 99 -17.25 -7.20 -11.14
N ASP A 100 -17.59 -7.77 -9.98
CA ASP A 100 -16.99 -7.34 -8.69
C ASP A 100 -15.48 -7.56 -8.67
N PHE A 101 -14.99 -8.67 -9.26
CA PHE A 101 -13.57 -8.95 -9.35
C PHE A 101 -12.80 -7.86 -10.13
N LEU A 102 -13.43 -7.28 -11.16
CA LEU A 102 -12.82 -6.20 -11.95
C LEU A 102 -12.74 -4.90 -11.13
N VAL A 103 -13.82 -4.54 -10.41
CA VAL A 103 -13.83 -3.36 -9.54
C VAL A 103 -12.78 -3.49 -8.45
N ASP A 104 -12.72 -4.65 -7.80
CA ASP A 104 -11.73 -4.96 -6.77
C ASP A 104 -10.31 -4.93 -7.32
N GLY A 105 -10.11 -5.44 -8.54
CA GLY A 105 -8.82 -5.46 -9.21
C GLY A 105 -8.30 -4.05 -9.53
N ILE A 106 -9.15 -3.17 -10.05
CA ILE A 106 -8.79 -1.77 -10.32
C ILE A 106 -8.37 -1.05 -9.03
N VAL A 107 -9.12 -1.26 -7.94
CA VAL A 107 -8.79 -0.69 -6.63
C VAL A 107 -7.46 -1.22 -6.10
N ASP A 108 -7.23 -2.53 -6.20
CA ASP A 108 -5.99 -3.19 -5.79
C ASP A 108 -4.76 -2.67 -6.55
N ASP A 109 -4.89 -2.47 -7.86
CA ASP A 109 -3.82 -1.94 -8.69
C ASP A 109 -3.52 -0.48 -8.36
N ILE A 110 -4.54 0.36 -8.16
CA ILE A 110 -4.33 1.75 -7.72
C ILE A 110 -3.60 1.79 -6.38
N ILE A 111 -3.98 0.95 -5.41
CA ILE A 111 -3.27 0.85 -4.12
C ILE A 111 -1.82 0.43 -4.34
N THR A 112 -1.59 -0.57 -5.19
CA THR A 112 -0.26 -1.08 -5.50
C THR A 112 0.62 0.00 -6.13
N GLU A 113 0.12 0.75 -7.11
CA GLU A 113 0.86 1.82 -7.76
C GLU A 113 1.15 2.99 -6.82
N LEU A 114 0.15 3.38 -5.99
CA LEU A 114 0.37 4.40 -4.96
C LEU A 114 1.41 3.95 -3.91
N SER A 115 1.48 2.65 -3.60
CA SER A 115 2.48 2.12 -2.66
C SER A 115 3.93 2.18 -3.18
N MET A 116 4.11 2.26 -4.51
CA MET A 116 5.43 2.46 -5.13
C MET A 116 5.96 3.89 -4.98
N ILE A 117 5.12 4.84 -4.57
CA ILE A 117 5.50 6.24 -4.38
C ILE A 117 6.11 6.42 -2.98
N ASN A 118 7.40 6.72 -2.92
CA ASN A 118 8.11 6.79 -1.63
C ASN A 118 7.61 7.92 -0.72
N SER A 119 7.07 8.99 -1.29
CA SER A 119 6.70 10.22 -0.55
C SER A 119 5.32 10.17 0.09
N ILE A 120 4.56 9.09 -0.07
CA ILE A 120 3.24 8.88 0.53
C ILE A 120 3.19 7.54 1.27
N GLU A 121 2.26 7.42 2.20
CA GLU A 121 1.87 6.15 2.82
C GLU A 121 0.45 5.81 2.41
N ILE A 122 0.22 4.62 1.90
CA ILE A 122 -1.11 4.13 1.53
C ILE A 122 -1.50 2.95 2.41
N MET A 123 -2.71 3.00 2.98
CA MET A 123 -3.25 1.85 3.72
C MET A 123 -3.40 0.65 2.80
N SER A 124 -3.17 -0.53 3.35
CA SER A 124 -3.18 -1.77 2.59
C SER A 124 -4.54 -2.08 1.98
N ARG A 125 -4.50 -2.94 0.98
CA ARG A 125 -5.68 -3.53 0.40
C ARG A 125 -6.54 -4.27 1.46
N ASN A 126 -5.93 -5.05 2.35
CA ASN A 126 -6.66 -5.80 3.37
C ASN A 126 -7.47 -4.88 4.28
N THR A 127 -6.84 -3.79 4.75
CA THR A 127 -7.51 -2.77 5.56
C THR A 127 -8.63 -2.08 4.77
N THR A 128 -8.40 -1.79 3.48
CA THR A 128 -9.42 -1.20 2.61
C THR A 128 -10.63 -2.10 2.45
N PHE A 129 -10.42 -3.37 2.09
CA PHE A 129 -11.52 -4.29 1.74
C PHE A 129 -12.28 -4.87 2.92
N ASP A 130 -11.79 -4.71 4.16
CA ASP A 130 -12.58 -4.99 5.37
C ASP A 130 -13.85 -4.13 5.46
N TYR A 131 -13.84 -2.98 4.77
CA TYR A 131 -14.95 -2.05 4.67
C TYR A 131 -15.82 -2.22 3.42
N LYS A 132 -15.65 -3.31 2.66
CA LYS A 132 -16.48 -3.56 1.47
C LYS A 132 -17.92 -3.88 1.86
N ASP A 133 -18.09 -4.76 2.82
CA ASP A 133 -19.40 -5.23 3.28
C ASP A 133 -19.92 -4.43 4.49
N ASN A 134 -19.02 -3.79 5.24
CA ASN A 134 -19.32 -2.95 6.40
C ASN A 134 -18.73 -1.55 6.20
N PRO A 135 -19.36 -0.68 5.40
CA PRO A 135 -18.83 0.63 5.09
C PRO A 135 -18.55 1.47 6.34
N ILE A 136 -17.34 2.05 6.40
CA ILE A 136 -16.94 2.98 7.45
C ILE A 136 -17.21 4.42 7.00
N ASP A 137 -17.57 5.28 7.95
CA ASP A 137 -17.61 6.71 7.70
C ASP A 137 -16.19 7.26 7.46
N VAL A 138 -16.07 8.22 6.53
CA VAL A 138 -14.77 8.78 6.13
C VAL A 138 -14.03 9.42 7.31
N LYS A 139 -14.75 10.10 8.22
CA LYS A 139 -14.15 10.73 9.41
C LYS A 139 -13.69 9.68 10.41
N GLU A 140 -14.52 8.66 10.64
CA GLU A 140 -14.16 7.55 11.52
C GLU A 140 -12.90 6.81 11.01
N ALA A 141 -12.82 6.55 9.70
CA ALA A 141 -11.62 5.97 9.10
C ALA A 141 -10.38 6.86 9.30
N ALA A 142 -10.55 8.18 9.12
CA ALA A 142 -9.46 9.13 9.27
C ALA A 142 -8.93 9.20 10.70
N GLU A 143 -9.81 9.21 11.69
CA GLU A 143 -9.43 9.19 13.10
C GLU A 143 -8.73 7.88 13.48
N LYS A 144 -9.31 6.74 13.07
CA LYS A 144 -8.79 5.40 13.38
C LYS A 144 -7.40 5.16 12.81
N TYR A 145 -7.15 5.57 11.57
CA TYR A 145 -5.90 5.29 10.85
C TYR A 145 -4.98 6.52 10.70
N LYS A 146 -5.36 7.67 11.27
CA LYS A 146 -4.62 8.94 11.20
C LYS A 146 -4.37 9.36 9.76
N LEU A 147 -5.43 9.38 8.95
CA LEU A 147 -5.35 9.69 7.53
C LEU A 147 -5.33 11.19 7.28
N ASP A 148 -4.46 11.61 6.35
CA ASP A 148 -4.47 12.96 5.80
C ASP A 148 -5.48 13.09 4.65
N TYR A 149 -5.68 12.00 3.88
CA TYR A 149 -6.56 11.97 2.71
C TYR A 149 -7.30 10.66 2.58
N VAL A 150 -8.51 10.72 2.02
CA VAL A 150 -9.31 9.54 1.67
C VAL A 150 -9.73 9.59 0.21
N ILE A 151 -9.56 8.46 -0.47
CA ILE A 151 -9.97 8.27 -1.85
C ILE A 151 -11.23 7.45 -1.86
N THR A 152 -12.26 7.94 -2.52
CA THR A 152 -13.54 7.24 -2.74
C THR A 152 -13.85 7.15 -4.22
N GLY A 153 -14.71 6.21 -4.60
CA GLY A 153 -15.08 6.11 -6.01
C GLY A 153 -16.21 5.15 -6.30
N SER A 154 -16.52 5.06 -7.59
CA SER A 154 -17.50 4.10 -8.09
C SER A 154 -17.15 3.70 -9.52
N ILE A 155 -17.50 2.46 -9.86
CA ILE A 155 -17.32 1.91 -11.21
C ILE A 155 -18.66 1.43 -11.74
N ARG A 156 -18.91 1.72 -13.02
CA ARG A 156 -20.05 1.21 -13.77
C ARG A 156 -19.57 0.71 -15.13
N SER A 157 -19.85 -0.54 -15.45
CA SER A 157 -19.60 -1.11 -16.78
C SER A 157 -20.90 -1.42 -17.53
N ALA A 158 -20.88 -1.30 -18.85
CA ALA A 158 -21.98 -1.65 -19.73
C ALA A 158 -21.41 -2.13 -21.08
N GLY A 159 -21.39 -3.45 -21.29
CA GLY A 159 -20.68 -4.05 -22.41
C GLY A 159 -19.19 -3.71 -22.34
N ASN A 160 -18.61 -3.19 -23.42
CA ASN A 160 -17.19 -2.77 -23.46
C ASN A 160 -16.95 -1.34 -22.92
N ARG A 161 -17.96 -0.66 -22.35
CA ARG A 161 -17.78 0.69 -21.78
C ARG A 161 -17.66 0.62 -20.27
N VAL A 162 -16.68 1.35 -19.74
CA VAL A 162 -16.45 1.51 -18.31
C VAL A 162 -16.50 2.99 -17.95
N ARG A 163 -17.21 3.30 -16.87
CA ARG A 163 -17.20 4.61 -16.23
C ARG A 163 -16.63 4.48 -14.84
N VAL A 164 -15.55 5.18 -14.57
CA VAL A 164 -14.93 5.28 -13.26
C VAL A 164 -15.08 6.70 -12.75
N SER A 165 -15.59 6.84 -11.53
CA SER A 165 -15.59 8.13 -10.82
C SER A 165 -14.68 7.97 -9.60
N ALA A 166 -13.77 8.91 -9.39
CA ALA A 166 -12.86 8.93 -8.26
C ALA A 166 -12.82 10.32 -7.63
N GLU A 167 -12.66 10.38 -6.33
CA GLU A 167 -12.63 11.61 -5.55
C GLU A 167 -11.57 11.48 -4.45
N LEU A 168 -10.72 12.49 -4.31
CA LEU A 168 -9.80 12.67 -3.20
C LEU A 168 -10.38 13.71 -2.26
N GLY A 169 -10.63 13.35 -1.02
CA GLY A 169 -11.19 14.21 0.00
C GLY A 169 -10.26 14.44 1.18
N ASP A 170 -10.39 15.61 1.78
CA ASP A 170 -9.87 15.89 3.13
C ASP A 170 -10.90 15.37 4.13
N PRO A 171 -10.58 14.32 4.91
CA PRO A 171 -11.53 13.70 5.81
C PRO A 171 -11.90 14.60 7.02
N ILE A 172 -11.06 15.60 7.35
CA ILE A 172 -11.26 16.48 8.49
C ILE A 172 -12.24 17.60 8.12
N SER A 173 -12.01 18.29 7.00
CA SER A 173 -12.89 19.35 6.53
C SER A 173 -14.12 18.83 5.80
N GLY A 174 -14.07 17.60 5.30
CA GLY A 174 -15.10 17.01 4.45
C GLY A 174 -15.12 17.58 3.03
N ASN A 175 -14.12 18.38 2.64
CA ASN A 175 -14.06 19.00 1.33
C ASN A 175 -13.45 18.03 0.32
N SER A 176 -14.03 18.03 -0.90
CA SER A 176 -13.40 17.40 -2.05
C SER A 176 -12.23 18.27 -2.52
N ILE A 177 -11.03 17.67 -2.56
CA ILE A 177 -9.81 18.32 -3.06
C ILE A 177 -9.74 18.16 -4.57
N TRP A 178 -10.11 16.97 -5.03
CA TRP A 178 -10.13 16.62 -6.44
C TRP A 178 -11.20 15.58 -6.71
N SER A 179 -11.86 15.71 -7.85
CA SER A 179 -12.76 14.69 -8.36
C SER A 179 -12.65 14.59 -9.89
N ALA A 180 -12.78 13.38 -10.41
CA ALA A 180 -12.81 13.14 -11.84
C ALA A 180 -13.75 12.00 -12.21
N ARG A 181 -14.18 12.03 -13.47
CA ARG A 181 -14.97 10.96 -14.08
C ARG A 181 -14.39 10.60 -15.43
N TYR A 182 -14.13 9.32 -15.61
CA TYR A 182 -13.59 8.73 -16.82
C TYR A 182 -14.67 7.90 -17.50
N ASP A 183 -14.88 8.15 -18.78
CA ASP A 183 -15.81 7.42 -19.65
C ASP A 183 -14.97 6.86 -20.81
N LYS A 184 -14.59 5.60 -20.72
CA LYS A 184 -13.72 4.95 -21.71
C LYS A 184 -14.18 3.51 -22.03
N THR A 185 -13.41 2.80 -22.84
CA THR A 185 -13.64 1.38 -23.07
C THR A 185 -12.90 0.52 -22.03
N MET A 186 -13.22 -0.77 -21.97
CA MET A 186 -12.53 -1.70 -21.08
C MET A 186 -11.03 -1.81 -21.45
N ASP A 187 -10.71 -1.66 -22.73
CA ASP A 187 -9.32 -1.69 -23.22
C ASP A 187 -8.49 -0.51 -22.69
N ASP A 188 -9.15 0.60 -22.32
CA ASP A 188 -8.52 1.82 -21.79
C ASP A 188 -8.42 1.80 -20.24
N VAL A 189 -8.76 0.70 -19.58
CA VAL A 189 -8.82 0.65 -18.10
C VAL A 189 -7.48 0.98 -17.44
N PHE A 190 -6.37 0.59 -18.06
CA PHE A 190 -5.03 0.92 -17.58
C PHE A 190 -4.73 2.42 -17.68
N GLU A 191 -5.19 3.09 -18.74
CA GLU A 191 -5.03 4.54 -18.85
C GLU A 191 -5.83 5.27 -17.76
N ILE A 192 -7.00 4.75 -17.39
CA ILE A 192 -7.79 5.31 -16.29
C ILE A 192 -7.05 5.16 -14.96
N GLN A 193 -6.45 4.01 -14.69
CA GLN A 193 -5.66 3.76 -13.48
C GLN A 193 -4.47 4.72 -13.41
N ASP A 194 -3.67 4.82 -14.49
CA ASP A 194 -2.52 5.73 -14.59
C ASP A 194 -2.93 7.20 -14.35
N GLU A 195 -4.06 7.63 -14.92
CA GLU A 195 -4.55 8.99 -14.74
C GLU A 195 -4.98 9.27 -13.29
N ILE A 196 -5.68 8.33 -12.65
CA ILE A 196 -6.10 8.45 -11.25
C ILE A 196 -4.87 8.56 -10.35
N VAL A 197 -3.92 7.64 -10.47
CA VAL A 197 -2.69 7.61 -9.67
C VAL A 197 -1.88 8.90 -9.88
N SER A 198 -1.67 9.30 -11.13
CA SER A 198 -0.94 10.53 -11.46
C SER A 198 -1.59 11.78 -10.87
N LYS A 199 -2.92 11.90 -10.97
CA LYS A 199 -3.66 13.04 -10.43
C LYS A 199 -3.62 13.09 -8.91
N MET A 200 -3.78 11.95 -8.24
CA MET A 200 -3.72 11.87 -6.78
C MET A 200 -2.33 12.24 -6.26
N ALA A 201 -1.29 11.65 -6.86
CA ALA A 201 0.06 11.96 -6.47
C ALA A 201 0.41 13.44 -6.70
N ASN A 202 0.07 14.01 -7.86
CA ASN A 202 0.27 15.44 -8.15
C ASN A 202 -0.48 16.37 -7.19
N THR A 203 -1.62 15.93 -6.68
CA THR A 203 -2.43 16.73 -5.76
C THR A 203 -1.89 16.66 -4.32
N VAL A 204 -1.33 15.52 -3.93
CA VAL A 204 -0.81 15.25 -2.58
C VAL A 204 0.66 15.66 -2.43
N LEU A 205 1.43 15.56 -3.52
CA LEU A 205 2.87 15.81 -3.54
C LEU A 205 3.18 17.14 -4.25
N SER A 206 4.27 17.78 -3.86
CA SER A 206 4.81 18.94 -4.59
C SER A 206 5.33 18.53 -5.98
N GLU A 207 5.36 19.46 -6.97
CA GLU A 207 5.77 19.18 -8.35
C GLU A 207 7.16 18.54 -8.50
N ILE A 208 8.04 18.68 -7.51
CA ILE A 208 9.41 18.14 -7.53
C ILE A 208 9.42 16.61 -7.36
N GLU A 209 8.44 16.04 -6.68
CA GLU A 209 8.37 14.60 -6.38
C GLU A 209 7.68 13.78 -7.48
N VAL A 210 6.99 14.44 -8.40
CA VAL A 210 6.26 13.82 -9.52
C VAL A 210 7.18 13.06 -10.49
N THR A 211 8.45 13.41 -10.56
CA THR A 211 9.44 12.71 -11.40
C THR A 211 9.68 11.26 -10.95
N SER A 212 9.43 10.92 -9.70
CA SER A 212 9.49 9.54 -9.21
C SER A 212 8.32 8.68 -9.66
N LEU A 213 7.17 9.29 -9.97
CA LEU A 213 5.99 8.62 -10.55
C LEU A 213 6.23 8.01 -11.93
N GLN A 214 7.10 8.61 -12.73
CA GLN A 214 7.41 8.07 -14.06
C GLN A 214 8.14 6.71 -14.01
N ARG A 215 8.72 6.37 -12.86
CA ARG A 215 9.34 5.05 -12.62
C ARG A 215 8.32 3.99 -12.17
N ALA A 216 7.18 4.40 -11.61
CA ALA A 216 6.13 3.51 -11.13
C ALA A 216 5.25 2.90 -12.24
N LYS A 217 5.39 3.36 -13.48
CA LYS A 217 4.58 2.91 -14.63
C LYS A 217 4.98 1.53 -15.16
N ARG A 218 5.06 0.54 -14.28
CA ARG A 218 5.22 -0.86 -14.72
C ARG A 218 3.87 -1.56 -14.63
N LYS A 219 3.17 -1.58 -15.75
CA LYS A 219 1.97 -2.39 -15.89
C LYS A 219 2.32 -3.87 -15.73
N PRO A 220 1.48 -4.67 -15.06
CA PRO A 220 1.69 -6.12 -14.98
C PRO A 220 1.66 -6.77 -16.37
N THR A 221 0.90 -6.18 -17.31
CA THR A 221 0.76 -6.63 -18.70
C THR A 221 0.05 -5.56 -19.52
N ASP A 222 0.34 -5.47 -20.79
CA ASP A 222 -0.40 -4.63 -21.75
C ASP A 222 -1.54 -5.40 -22.45
N LYS A 223 -1.67 -6.71 -22.20
CA LYS A 223 -2.70 -7.55 -22.80
C LYS A 223 -3.89 -7.71 -21.86
N MET A 224 -5.04 -7.17 -22.23
CA MET A 224 -6.27 -7.23 -21.43
C MET A 224 -6.65 -8.67 -21.03
N THR A 225 -6.50 -9.65 -21.93
CA THR A 225 -6.81 -11.05 -21.63
C THR A 225 -5.95 -11.60 -20.48
N SER A 226 -4.63 -11.32 -20.49
CA SER A 226 -3.73 -11.71 -19.41
C SER A 226 -4.12 -11.04 -18.09
N TYR A 227 -4.51 -9.77 -18.14
CA TYR A 227 -4.98 -9.02 -16.96
C TYR A 227 -6.27 -9.59 -16.38
N GLU A 228 -7.25 -9.91 -17.20
CA GLU A 228 -8.50 -10.53 -16.75
C GLU A 228 -8.27 -11.86 -16.05
N TYR A 229 -7.41 -12.74 -16.61
CA TYR A 229 -7.02 -13.99 -15.96
C TYR A 229 -6.30 -13.75 -14.64
N LEU A 230 -5.39 -12.76 -14.58
CA LEU A 230 -4.71 -12.37 -13.33
C LEU A 230 -5.73 -11.98 -12.25
N LEU A 231 -6.72 -11.13 -12.57
CA LEU A 231 -7.74 -10.71 -11.62
C LEU A 231 -8.65 -11.85 -11.17
N GLN A 232 -9.05 -12.74 -12.08
CA GLN A 232 -9.83 -13.93 -11.74
C GLN A 232 -9.04 -14.86 -10.80
N GLY A 233 -7.76 -15.09 -11.08
CA GLY A 233 -6.88 -15.85 -10.22
C GLY A 233 -6.78 -15.25 -8.82
N LYS A 234 -6.58 -13.93 -8.70
CA LYS A 234 -6.55 -13.21 -7.42
C LYS A 234 -7.87 -13.33 -6.66
N PHE A 235 -9.01 -13.29 -7.35
CA PHE A 235 -10.33 -13.47 -6.74
C PHE A 235 -10.47 -14.86 -6.11
N HIS A 236 -10.09 -15.92 -6.81
CA HIS A 236 -10.14 -17.29 -6.28
C HIS A 236 -9.14 -17.52 -5.15
N LYS A 237 -7.89 -17.10 -5.31
CA LYS A 237 -6.83 -17.24 -4.29
C LYS A 237 -7.28 -16.74 -2.90
N ARG A 238 -8.05 -15.66 -2.84
CA ARG A 238 -8.52 -15.03 -1.57
C ARG A 238 -9.44 -15.90 -0.74
N LYS A 239 -10.09 -16.88 -1.32
CA LYS A 239 -11.02 -17.74 -0.60
C LYS A 239 -10.32 -18.77 0.28
N LEU A 240 -9.01 -18.99 0.07
CA LEU A 240 -8.16 -19.87 0.88
C LEU A 240 -8.72 -21.30 1.05
N THR A 241 -9.27 -21.85 -0.02
CA THR A 241 -9.71 -23.26 -0.10
C THR A 241 -8.88 -24.02 -1.13
N LYS A 242 -8.81 -25.36 -0.99
CA LYS A 242 -8.10 -26.23 -1.95
C LYS A 242 -8.65 -26.08 -3.37
N GLU A 243 -9.96 -26.06 -3.51
CA GLU A 243 -10.67 -25.95 -4.78
C GLU A 243 -10.36 -24.62 -5.46
N ASP A 244 -10.48 -23.52 -4.72
CA ASP A 244 -10.22 -22.18 -5.26
C ASP A 244 -8.73 -21.93 -5.51
N ALA A 245 -7.82 -22.54 -4.74
CA ALA A 245 -6.38 -22.47 -4.98
C ALA A 245 -6.01 -23.12 -6.34
N ASN A 246 -6.58 -24.28 -6.65
CA ASN A 246 -6.36 -24.92 -7.96
C ASN A 246 -6.90 -24.07 -9.12
N ILE A 247 -8.11 -23.50 -8.99
CA ILE A 247 -8.66 -22.58 -9.98
C ILE A 247 -7.76 -21.35 -10.15
N ALA A 248 -7.26 -20.79 -9.05
CA ALA A 248 -6.35 -19.65 -9.09
C ALA A 248 -5.05 -19.97 -9.86
N VAL A 249 -4.44 -21.14 -9.62
CA VAL A 249 -3.24 -21.59 -10.34
C VAL A 249 -3.52 -21.70 -11.83
N ASP A 250 -4.66 -22.26 -12.24
CA ASP A 250 -5.06 -22.35 -13.65
C ASP A 250 -5.22 -20.97 -14.29
N MET A 251 -5.87 -20.02 -13.57
CA MET A 251 -6.04 -18.66 -14.06
C MET A 251 -4.71 -17.94 -14.21
N PHE A 252 -3.79 -18.05 -13.25
CA PHE A 252 -2.45 -17.47 -13.36
C PHE A 252 -1.63 -18.12 -14.47
N THR A 253 -1.81 -19.42 -14.72
CA THR A 253 -1.18 -20.11 -15.85
C THR A 253 -1.69 -19.56 -17.18
N ASN A 254 -3.00 -19.40 -17.34
CA ASN A 254 -3.60 -18.79 -18.53
C ASN A 254 -3.15 -17.32 -18.73
N ALA A 255 -2.96 -16.57 -17.63
CA ALA A 255 -2.41 -15.22 -17.69
C ALA A 255 -0.98 -15.21 -18.25
N ILE A 256 -0.12 -16.12 -17.81
CA ILE A 256 1.26 -16.29 -18.28
C ILE A 256 1.30 -16.75 -19.73
N GLU A 257 0.45 -17.69 -20.13
CA GLU A 257 0.36 -18.16 -21.52
C GLU A 257 -0.10 -17.05 -22.47
N SER A 258 -1.02 -16.19 -21.99
CA SER A 258 -1.48 -15.02 -22.75
C SER A 258 -0.39 -13.95 -22.86
N ASP A 259 0.43 -13.78 -21.82
CA ASP A 259 1.55 -12.84 -21.79
C ASP A 259 2.65 -13.33 -20.85
N SER A 260 3.70 -13.89 -21.42
CA SER A 260 4.85 -14.41 -20.67
C SER A 260 5.66 -13.32 -19.95
N SER A 261 5.45 -12.04 -20.23
CA SER A 261 6.09 -10.94 -19.52
C SER A 261 5.32 -10.47 -18.28
N ASN A 262 4.16 -11.08 -17.98
CA ASN A 262 3.35 -10.74 -16.82
C ASN A 262 3.96 -11.25 -15.50
N GLY A 263 4.92 -10.54 -14.94
CA GLY A 263 5.63 -10.90 -13.70
C GLY A 263 4.71 -11.12 -12.50
N ARG A 264 3.61 -10.36 -12.40
CA ARG A 264 2.63 -10.54 -11.32
C ARG A 264 1.91 -11.89 -11.40
N ALA A 265 1.64 -12.40 -12.57
CA ALA A 265 1.00 -13.70 -12.71
C ALA A 265 1.91 -14.84 -12.22
N TYR A 266 3.21 -14.76 -12.49
CA TYR A 266 4.20 -15.69 -11.91
C TYR A 266 4.25 -15.59 -10.39
N ALA A 267 4.38 -14.38 -9.86
CA ALA A 267 4.44 -14.14 -8.42
C ALA A 267 3.19 -14.64 -7.69
N GLU A 268 1.99 -14.34 -8.20
CA GLU A 268 0.73 -14.76 -7.61
C GLU A 268 0.54 -16.29 -7.69
N ARG A 269 0.97 -16.93 -8.78
CA ARG A 269 0.95 -18.39 -8.87
C ARG A 269 1.87 -19.03 -7.84
N CYS A 270 3.08 -18.51 -7.69
CA CYS A 270 4.03 -18.98 -6.68
C CYS A 270 3.52 -18.76 -5.25
N CYS A 271 2.91 -17.59 -4.97
CA CYS A 271 2.25 -17.36 -3.69
C CYS A 271 1.15 -18.37 -3.41
N THR A 272 0.34 -18.71 -4.42
CA THR A 272 -0.76 -19.68 -4.25
C THR A 272 -0.22 -21.09 -3.92
N TRP A 273 0.86 -21.50 -4.56
CA TRP A 273 1.55 -22.74 -4.21
C TRP A 273 2.12 -22.71 -2.79
N ALA A 274 2.72 -21.58 -2.38
CA ALA A 274 3.26 -21.40 -1.06
C ALA A 274 2.17 -21.41 0.03
N ASP A 275 0.99 -20.85 -0.24
CA ASP A 275 -0.16 -20.90 0.66
C ASP A 275 -0.66 -22.35 0.88
N GLY A 276 -0.44 -23.24 -0.10
CA GLY A 276 -0.81 -24.67 -0.03
C GLY A 276 0.20 -25.57 0.66
N LEU A 277 1.41 -25.08 0.99
CA LEU A 277 2.44 -25.87 1.68
C LEU A 277 1.93 -26.32 3.05
N GLY A 278 2.13 -27.60 3.36
CA GLY A 278 1.65 -28.22 4.61
C GLY A 278 0.11 -28.38 4.71
N GLN A 279 -0.65 -27.96 3.65
CA GLN A 279 -2.11 -28.02 3.62
C GLN A 279 -2.64 -29.14 2.73
N SER A 280 -1.77 -29.85 1.99
CA SER A 280 -2.15 -30.87 1.00
C SER A 280 -3.18 -30.36 -0.02
N TRP A 281 -3.02 -29.10 -0.46
CA TRP A 281 -3.89 -28.50 -1.49
C TRP A 281 -3.54 -28.99 -2.90
N PHE A 282 -2.29 -29.34 -3.12
CA PHE A 282 -1.76 -29.82 -4.40
C PHE A 282 -1.32 -31.29 -4.26
N ASP A 283 -1.20 -31.99 -5.38
CA ASP A 283 -0.83 -33.42 -5.41
C ASP A 283 0.68 -33.62 -5.26
N GLU A 284 1.49 -32.57 -5.49
CA GLU A 284 2.95 -32.60 -5.31
C GLU A 284 3.32 -32.63 -3.82
N SER A 285 4.48 -33.21 -3.51
CA SER A 285 5.07 -33.10 -2.18
C SER A 285 5.50 -31.66 -1.87
N ASP A 286 5.61 -31.29 -0.59
CA ASP A 286 6.07 -29.96 -0.21
C ASP A 286 7.47 -29.64 -0.77
N ASP A 287 8.39 -30.63 -0.85
CA ASP A 287 9.72 -30.46 -1.41
C ASP A 287 9.68 -30.21 -2.94
N ASP A 288 8.83 -30.94 -3.67
CA ASP A 288 8.64 -30.72 -5.11
C ASP A 288 8.02 -29.35 -5.36
N LEU A 289 7.05 -28.96 -4.52
CA LEU A 289 6.38 -27.67 -4.63
C LEU A 289 7.35 -26.51 -4.35
N HIS A 290 8.21 -26.63 -3.32
CA HIS A 290 9.28 -25.68 -3.05
C HIS A 290 10.21 -25.51 -4.26
N ASN A 291 10.66 -26.62 -4.85
CA ASN A 291 11.53 -26.56 -6.02
C ASN A 291 10.83 -25.92 -7.23
N LYS A 292 9.54 -26.27 -7.45
CA LYS A 292 8.72 -25.69 -8.51
C LYS A 292 8.55 -24.17 -8.35
N ILE A 293 8.33 -23.69 -7.13
CA ILE A 293 8.25 -22.25 -6.82
C ILE A 293 9.58 -21.58 -7.14
N ARG A 294 10.72 -22.15 -6.71
CA ARG A 294 12.05 -21.58 -6.96
C ARG A 294 12.34 -21.42 -8.45
N VAL A 295 12.20 -22.50 -9.21
CA VAL A 295 12.45 -22.48 -10.67
C VAL A 295 11.54 -21.47 -11.36
N THR A 296 10.25 -21.46 -11.00
CA THR A 296 9.29 -20.51 -11.60
C THR A 296 9.65 -19.05 -11.33
N LEU A 297 10.16 -18.72 -10.14
CA LEU A 297 10.57 -17.35 -9.81
C LEU A 297 11.90 -16.95 -10.45
N GLU A 298 12.83 -17.89 -10.61
CA GLU A 298 14.08 -17.66 -11.34
C GLU A 298 13.78 -17.38 -12.83
N ASP A 299 12.91 -18.18 -13.45
CA ASP A 299 12.44 -17.95 -14.82
C ASP A 299 11.69 -16.61 -14.96
N ALA A 300 10.83 -16.30 -13.99
CA ALA A 300 10.09 -15.02 -13.96
C ALA A 300 11.04 -13.82 -13.87
N TYR A 301 12.10 -13.92 -13.08
CA TYR A 301 13.09 -12.85 -12.93
C TYR A 301 13.81 -12.55 -14.24
N GLU A 302 14.20 -13.59 -14.98
CA GLU A 302 14.84 -13.46 -16.31
C GLU A 302 13.89 -12.82 -17.34
N LEU A 303 12.60 -13.19 -17.32
CA LEU A 303 11.61 -12.78 -18.31
C LEU A 303 11.00 -11.40 -18.03
N THR A 304 10.78 -11.07 -16.77
CA THR A 304 9.98 -9.91 -16.37
C THR A 304 10.79 -8.71 -15.89
N GLY A 305 12.11 -8.87 -15.86
CA GLY A 305 13.01 -7.80 -15.44
C GLY A 305 13.01 -7.59 -13.93
N HIS A 306 12.42 -6.53 -13.44
CA HIS A 306 12.56 -6.16 -12.03
C HIS A 306 11.20 -5.93 -11.34
N ASP A 307 10.35 -6.97 -11.35
CA ASP A 307 9.11 -6.92 -10.57
C ASP A 307 9.42 -7.03 -9.07
N TRP A 308 8.88 -6.10 -8.27
CA TRP A 308 9.14 -6.05 -6.83
C TRP A 308 8.61 -7.28 -6.09
N ASP A 309 7.52 -7.88 -6.57
CA ASP A 309 6.90 -9.02 -5.91
C ASP A 309 7.69 -10.32 -6.15
N CYS A 310 8.28 -10.47 -7.35
CA CYS A 310 9.27 -11.54 -7.60
C CYS A 310 10.45 -11.43 -6.64
N HIS A 311 11.00 -10.23 -6.45
CA HIS A 311 12.09 -10.02 -5.47
C HIS A 311 11.65 -10.31 -4.03
N ARG A 312 10.44 -9.93 -3.63
CA ARG A 312 9.89 -10.24 -2.31
C ARG A 312 9.80 -11.75 -2.09
N LEU A 313 9.34 -12.50 -3.08
CA LEU A 313 9.25 -13.97 -2.99
C LEU A 313 10.62 -14.63 -2.96
N LEU A 314 11.59 -14.17 -3.76
CA LEU A 314 12.98 -14.64 -3.70
C LEU A 314 13.63 -14.33 -2.35
N CYS A 315 13.29 -13.19 -1.74
CA CYS A 315 13.69 -12.88 -0.36
C CYS A 315 13.15 -13.94 0.60
N ASN A 316 11.86 -14.29 0.51
CA ASN A 316 11.26 -15.30 1.38
C ASN A 316 11.83 -16.71 1.16
N ILE A 317 12.09 -17.12 -0.09
CA ILE A 317 12.75 -18.39 -0.39
C ILE A 317 14.13 -18.43 0.25
N SER A 318 14.94 -17.41 0.02
CA SER A 318 16.27 -17.33 0.60
C SER A 318 16.23 -17.31 2.14
N LEU A 319 15.19 -16.70 2.73
CA LEU A 319 15.03 -16.60 4.19
C LEU A 319 14.59 -17.93 4.83
N TYR A 320 13.62 -18.62 4.26
CA TYR A 320 12.97 -19.75 4.90
C TYR A 320 13.40 -21.13 4.39
N LEU A 321 13.79 -21.22 3.11
CA LEU A 321 14.16 -22.48 2.48
C LEU A 321 15.68 -22.63 2.38
N ASP A 322 16.36 -21.61 1.84
CA ASP A 322 17.78 -21.66 1.63
C ASP A 322 18.58 -21.31 2.90
N LEU A 323 17.93 -20.67 3.89
CA LEU A 323 18.54 -20.12 5.09
C LEU A 323 19.77 -19.23 4.78
N ASN A 324 19.71 -18.55 3.63
CA ASN A 324 20.75 -17.64 3.15
C ASN A 324 20.32 -16.19 3.41
N TYR A 325 20.66 -15.67 4.57
CA TYR A 325 20.20 -14.36 5.05
C TYR A 325 20.78 -13.19 4.25
N ASP A 326 22.00 -13.31 3.73
CA ASP A 326 22.62 -12.29 2.88
C ASP A 326 21.85 -12.15 1.55
N LYS A 327 21.53 -13.28 0.91
CA LYS A 327 20.74 -13.29 -0.33
C LYS A 327 19.30 -12.81 -0.08
N ALA A 328 18.73 -13.17 1.07
CA ALA A 328 17.41 -12.68 1.49
C ALA A 328 17.40 -11.15 1.64
N GLU A 329 18.43 -10.59 2.29
CA GLU A 329 18.56 -9.14 2.43
C GLU A 329 18.75 -8.45 1.07
N GLU A 330 19.56 -9.01 0.17
CA GLU A 330 19.76 -8.46 -1.18
C GLU A 330 18.45 -8.34 -1.93
N HIS A 331 17.67 -9.43 -2.01
CA HIS A 331 16.38 -9.42 -2.66
C HIS A 331 15.36 -8.54 -1.94
N GLY A 332 15.33 -8.56 -0.61
CA GLY A 332 14.47 -7.70 0.19
C GLY A 332 14.73 -6.21 -0.07
N LYS A 333 16.00 -5.82 -0.15
CA LYS A 333 16.40 -4.45 -0.47
C LYS A 333 15.94 -4.03 -1.86
N LYS A 334 16.11 -4.88 -2.88
CA LYS A 334 15.64 -4.60 -4.25
C LYS A 334 14.12 -4.45 -4.30
N ALA A 335 13.37 -5.32 -3.62
CA ALA A 335 11.92 -5.20 -3.51
C ALA A 335 11.51 -3.88 -2.84
N TYR A 336 12.22 -3.48 -1.77
CA TYR A 336 11.98 -2.21 -1.07
C TYR A 336 12.23 -0.98 -1.95
N GLU A 337 13.30 -0.98 -2.73
CA GLU A 337 13.60 0.11 -3.68
C GLU A 337 12.53 0.26 -4.75
N LEU A 338 11.88 -0.83 -5.14
CA LEU A 338 10.83 -0.85 -6.15
C LEU A 338 9.44 -0.52 -5.58
N ASN A 339 9.15 -0.94 -4.35
CA ASN A 339 7.84 -0.71 -3.70
C ASN A 339 7.98 -0.49 -2.19
N PRO A 340 8.34 0.72 -1.74
CA PRO A 340 8.75 1.00 -0.35
C PRO A 340 7.59 1.05 0.67
N ASN A 341 6.34 1.01 0.24
CA ASN A 341 5.18 1.13 1.11
C ASN A 341 4.23 -0.07 1.07
N ASN A 342 4.60 -1.16 0.39
CA ASN A 342 3.81 -2.37 0.43
C ASN A 342 4.06 -3.14 1.76
N PRO A 343 3.00 -3.41 2.56
CA PRO A 343 3.19 -4.01 3.89
C PRO A 343 3.83 -5.40 3.86
N THR A 344 3.46 -6.26 2.90
CA THR A 344 4.04 -7.62 2.82
C THR A 344 5.50 -7.60 2.41
N MET A 345 5.89 -6.65 1.54
CA MET A 345 7.29 -6.44 1.16
C MET A 345 8.09 -5.90 2.34
N LEU A 346 7.56 -4.89 3.07
CA LEU A 346 8.19 -4.36 4.28
C LEU A 346 8.44 -5.46 5.32
N ALA A 347 7.47 -6.37 5.52
CA ALA A 347 7.60 -7.49 6.43
C ALA A 347 8.67 -8.49 5.96
N SER A 348 8.70 -8.86 4.68
CA SER A 348 9.71 -9.77 4.14
C SER A 348 11.13 -9.20 4.30
N TYR A 349 11.34 -7.94 3.95
CA TYR A 349 12.62 -7.27 4.11
C TYR A 349 12.97 -7.05 5.59
N GLY A 350 12.00 -6.63 6.41
CA GLY A 350 12.19 -6.47 7.85
C GLY A 350 12.67 -7.76 8.52
N LYS A 351 12.02 -8.89 8.21
CA LYS A 351 12.43 -10.22 8.72
C LYS A 351 13.81 -10.62 8.24
N SER A 352 14.16 -10.38 6.97
CA SER A 352 15.51 -10.69 6.48
C SER A 352 16.58 -9.89 7.21
N LEU A 353 16.32 -8.63 7.53
CA LEU A 353 17.24 -7.79 8.32
C LEU A 353 17.40 -8.28 9.76
N VAL A 354 16.28 -8.65 10.42
CA VAL A 354 16.33 -9.20 11.78
C VAL A 354 17.16 -10.49 11.80
N GLN A 355 16.88 -11.41 10.86
CA GLN A 355 17.64 -12.66 10.74
C GLN A 355 19.12 -12.45 10.38
N ASN A 356 19.45 -11.36 9.69
CA ASN A 356 20.82 -10.97 9.35
C ASN A 356 21.49 -10.08 10.43
N GLY A 357 20.92 -10.03 11.65
CA GLY A 357 21.48 -9.31 12.80
C GLY A 357 21.29 -7.80 12.80
N LYS A 358 20.51 -7.24 11.88
CA LYS A 358 20.18 -5.80 11.79
C LYS A 358 18.82 -5.50 12.42
N CYS A 359 18.67 -5.89 13.71
CA CYS A 359 17.38 -5.98 14.40
C CYS A 359 16.63 -4.65 14.45
N GLU A 360 17.27 -3.53 14.82
CA GLU A 360 16.58 -2.24 14.98
C GLU A 360 15.93 -1.80 13.66
N LYS A 361 16.68 -1.85 12.56
CA LYS A 361 16.17 -1.49 11.23
C LYS A 361 15.09 -2.44 10.75
N GLY A 362 15.25 -3.74 11.01
CA GLY A 362 14.26 -4.75 10.68
C GLY A 362 12.94 -4.52 11.41
N VAL A 363 12.98 -4.27 12.71
CA VAL A 363 11.80 -4.01 13.55
C VAL A 363 11.10 -2.72 13.17
N GLU A 364 11.85 -1.68 12.76
CA GLU A 364 11.26 -0.44 12.22
C GLU A 364 10.40 -0.72 10.97
N LEU A 365 10.90 -1.55 10.04
CA LEU A 365 10.14 -1.94 8.85
C LEU A 365 8.91 -2.81 9.19
N LEU A 366 9.04 -3.73 10.15
CA LEU A 366 7.92 -4.56 10.64
C LEU A 366 6.84 -3.70 11.28
N ARG A 367 7.22 -2.70 12.08
CA ARG A 367 6.28 -1.73 12.65
C ARG A 367 5.54 -0.97 11.56
N LYS A 368 6.27 -0.44 10.58
CA LYS A 368 5.65 0.25 9.45
C LYS A 368 4.69 -0.66 8.67
N ALA A 369 5.06 -1.93 8.45
CA ALA A 369 4.19 -2.90 7.80
C ALA A 369 2.87 -3.09 8.56
N GLN A 370 2.95 -3.26 9.88
CA GLN A 370 1.78 -3.40 10.75
C GLN A 370 0.91 -2.13 10.80
N GLU A 371 1.52 -0.94 10.79
CA GLU A 371 0.78 0.33 10.74
C GLU A 371 0.02 0.54 9.43
N LEU A 372 0.56 0.08 8.30
CA LEU A 372 -0.08 0.19 6.99
C LEU A 372 -1.15 -0.90 6.76
N ASP A 373 -1.05 -2.02 7.46
CA ASP A 373 -2.05 -3.11 7.43
C ASP A 373 -2.32 -3.65 8.84
N PRO A 374 -3.01 -2.86 9.68
CA PRO A 374 -3.23 -3.19 11.09
C PRO A 374 -4.21 -4.36 11.30
N LEU A 375 -4.90 -4.81 10.26
CA LEU A 375 -5.84 -5.92 10.31
C LEU A 375 -5.19 -7.27 9.95
N SER A 376 -3.99 -7.25 9.40
CA SER A 376 -3.25 -8.45 9.04
C SER A 376 -2.66 -9.13 10.28
N GLN A 377 -3.25 -10.25 10.65
CA GLN A 377 -2.75 -11.09 11.75
C GLN A 377 -1.28 -11.47 11.54
N GLN A 378 -0.88 -11.80 10.30
CA GLN A 378 0.50 -12.19 9.99
C GLN A 378 1.48 -11.07 10.28
N LEU A 379 1.15 -9.81 9.91
CA LEU A 379 2.04 -8.67 10.14
C LEU A 379 2.16 -8.30 11.62
N ILE A 380 1.09 -8.52 12.39
CA ILE A 380 1.13 -8.36 13.84
C ILE A 380 2.04 -9.43 14.45
N ASP A 381 1.90 -10.69 14.05
CA ASP A 381 2.77 -11.78 14.50
C ASP A 381 4.24 -11.53 14.15
N ASP A 382 4.51 -11.07 12.92
CA ASP A 382 5.86 -10.72 12.46
C ASP A 382 6.47 -9.57 13.28
N PHE A 383 5.67 -8.56 13.62
CA PHE A 383 6.11 -7.44 14.44
C PHE A 383 6.38 -7.87 15.90
N ILE A 384 5.54 -8.72 16.48
CA ILE A 384 5.74 -9.29 17.81
C ILE A 384 7.04 -10.09 17.84
N TRP A 385 7.25 -10.94 16.84
CA TRP A 385 8.49 -11.73 16.73
C TRP A 385 9.75 -10.83 16.63
N GLY A 386 9.68 -9.79 15.81
CA GLY A 386 10.77 -8.83 15.67
C GLY A 386 11.05 -8.07 16.98
N SER A 387 10.01 -7.59 17.65
CA SER A 387 10.11 -6.87 18.93
C SER A 387 10.70 -7.76 20.01
N TYR A 388 10.26 -9.03 20.10
CA TYR A 388 10.85 -10.01 21.01
C TYR A 388 12.33 -10.23 20.72
N THR A 389 12.71 -10.39 19.46
CA THR A 389 14.12 -10.61 19.06
C THR A 389 14.99 -9.41 19.37
N LEU A 390 14.43 -8.20 19.31
CA LEU A 390 15.10 -6.96 19.72
C LEU A 390 15.24 -6.81 21.26
N GLY A 391 14.48 -7.59 22.03
CA GLY A 391 14.40 -7.47 23.49
C GLY A 391 13.37 -6.46 23.99
N ASP A 392 12.50 -5.97 23.10
CA ASP A 392 11.37 -5.08 23.45
C ASP A 392 10.16 -5.93 23.88
N TYR A 393 10.26 -6.46 25.10
CA TYR A 393 9.30 -7.40 25.64
C TYR A 393 7.95 -6.74 25.99
N ASP A 394 7.95 -5.47 26.36
CA ASP A 394 6.72 -4.72 26.67
C ASP A 394 5.86 -4.56 25.41
N THR A 395 6.47 -4.17 24.28
CA THR A 395 5.80 -4.12 22.98
C THR A 395 5.31 -5.49 22.53
N CYS A 396 6.08 -6.56 22.76
CA CYS A 396 5.65 -7.94 22.46
C CYS A 396 4.36 -8.29 23.21
N ILE A 397 4.27 -8.00 24.50
CA ILE A 397 3.07 -8.25 25.31
C ILE A 397 1.91 -7.39 24.82
N GLU A 398 2.10 -6.09 24.69
CA GLU A 398 1.05 -5.14 24.27
C GLU A 398 0.38 -5.57 22.96
N PHE A 399 1.18 -5.95 21.96
CA PHE A 399 0.63 -6.36 20.66
C PHE A 399 0.02 -7.76 20.69
N SER A 400 0.54 -8.67 21.54
CA SER A 400 -0.07 -9.99 21.72
C SER A 400 -1.49 -9.93 22.31
N GLU A 401 -1.79 -8.91 23.11
CA GLU A 401 -3.13 -8.68 23.69
C GLU A 401 -4.13 -8.10 22.68
N LYS A 402 -3.65 -7.48 21.60
CA LYS A 402 -4.48 -6.94 20.51
C LYS A 402 -4.95 -8.00 19.51
N ILE A 403 -4.38 -9.19 19.55
CA ILE A 403 -4.67 -10.29 18.63
C ILE A 403 -6.00 -10.98 19.02
N ARG A 404 -6.91 -11.13 18.07
CA ARG A 404 -8.19 -11.84 18.27
C ARG A 404 -8.00 -13.34 18.56
N LYS A 405 -7.06 -13.96 17.87
CA LYS A 405 -6.71 -15.38 18.03
C LYS A 405 -5.20 -15.53 17.98
N ILE A 406 -4.59 -15.64 19.14
CA ILE A 406 -3.14 -15.79 19.27
C ILE A 406 -2.70 -17.16 18.74
N ARG A 407 -1.66 -17.19 17.92
CA ARG A 407 -1.04 -18.44 17.44
C ARG A 407 -0.13 -19.00 18.52
N PRO A 408 0.06 -20.34 18.59
CA PRO A 408 0.90 -20.97 19.62
C PRO A 408 2.30 -20.33 19.72
N ASN A 409 2.97 -20.10 18.58
CA ASN A 409 4.31 -19.50 18.57
C ASN A 409 4.31 -18.08 19.15
N THR A 410 3.35 -17.24 18.75
CA THR A 410 3.21 -15.87 19.28
C THR A 410 2.86 -15.88 20.76
N TRP A 411 2.06 -16.86 21.21
CA TRP A 411 1.73 -17.02 22.62
C TRP A 411 2.96 -17.37 23.46
N LEU A 412 3.84 -18.24 22.93
CA LEU A 412 5.11 -18.55 23.60
C LEU A 412 6.02 -17.33 23.73
N LEU A 413 6.05 -16.45 22.73
CA LEU A 413 6.81 -15.18 22.81
C LEU A 413 6.24 -14.27 23.90
N LYS A 414 4.92 -14.19 24.04
CA LYS A 414 4.25 -13.48 25.15
C LYS A 414 4.65 -14.05 26.50
N ILE A 415 4.57 -15.37 26.68
CA ILE A 415 4.97 -16.07 27.90
C ILE A 415 6.46 -15.78 28.23
N ALA A 416 7.34 -15.92 27.23
CA ALA A 416 8.75 -15.66 27.41
C ALA A 416 9.03 -14.19 27.76
N SER A 417 8.27 -13.24 27.22
CA SER A 417 8.39 -11.82 27.54
C SER A 417 8.04 -11.53 28.99
N PHE A 418 7.00 -12.15 29.55
CA PHE A 418 6.71 -12.07 30.99
C PHE A 418 7.86 -12.63 31.83
N GLY A 419 8.44 -13.76 31.40
CA GLY A 419 9.62 -14.34 32.06
C GLY A 419 10.84 -13.41 32.06
N ALA A 420 11.14 -12.80 30.91
CA ALA A 420 12.23 -11.84 30.74
C ALA A 420 12.07 -10.59 31.64
N LEU A 421 10.83 -10.11 31.79
CA LEU A 421 10.49 -8.98 32.64
C LEU A 421 10.32 -9.36 34.13
N LYS A 422 10.54 -10.63 34.49
CA LYS A 422 10.37 -11.18 35.84
C LYS A 422 8.95 -11.06 36.41
N ARG A 423 7.96 -11.02 35.52
CA ARG A 423 6.51 -11.00 35.82
C ARG A 423 6.00 -12.43 35.97
N GLN A 424 6.49 -13.15 36.99
CA GLN A 424 6.26 -14.62 37.13
C GLN A 424 4.80 -14.99 37.25
N GLY A 425 3.97 -14.24 38.00
CA GLY A 425 2.57 -14.54 38.18
C GLY A 425 1.79 -14.56 36.84
N GLU A 426 2.02 -13.60 36.00
CA GLU A 426 1.38 -13.46 34.67
C GLU A 426 1.91 -14.54 33.71
N ARG A 427 3.21 -14.82 33.75
CA ARG A 427 3.81 -15.92 32.98
C ARG A 427 3.15 -17.27 33.32
N ASP A 428 3.04 -17.62 34.61
CA ASP A 428 2.50 -18.88 35.06
C ASP A 428 1.01 -19.03 34.75
N GLU A 429 0.26 -17.93 34.78
CA GLU A 429 -1.12 -17.86 34.31
C GLU A 429 -1.23 -18.15 32.80
N GLU A 430 -0.44 -17.51 31.98
CA GLU A 430 -0.41 -17.71 30.53
C GLU A 430 0.02 -19.14 30.15
N ILE A 431 0.99 -19.73 30.88
CA ILE A 431 1.37 -21.14 30.70
C ILE A 431 0.19 -22.05 30.99
N SER A 432 -0.53 -21.79 32.08
CA SER A 432 -1.70 -22.61 32.48
C SER A 432 -2.79 -22.55 31.43
N GLN A 433 -3.08 -21.34 30.88
CA GLN A 433 -4.05 -21.15 29.80
C GLN A 433 -3.60 -21.81 28.48
N PHE A 434 -2.31 -21.75 28.16
CA PHE A 434 -1.75 -22.43 26.98
C PHE A 434 -1.92 -23.96 27.10
N ILE A 435 -1.57 -24.54 28.25
CA ILE A 435 -1.70 -26.01 28.52
C ILE A 435 -3.16 -26.44 28.49
N GLU A 436 -4.07 -25.66 29.04
CA GLU A 436 -5.50 -25.93 28.98
C GLU A 436 -6.03 -25.96 27.54
N SER A 437 -5.55 -25.06 26.71
CA SER A 437 -6.02 -24.93 25.32
C SER A 437 -5.39 -25.91 24.33
N HIS A 438 -4.11 -26.28 24.52
CA HIS A 438 -3.32 -27.05 23.56
C HIS A 438 -2.71 -28.33 24.09
N GLY A 439 -2.70 -28.54 25.42
CA GLY A 439 -2.05 -29.65 26.08
C GLY A 439 -0.57 -29.39 26.41
N LYS A 440 -0.09 -30.16 27.41
CA LYS A 440 1.28 -29.99 27.93
C LYS A 440 2.37 -30.39 26.92
N ASP A 441 2.09 -31.42 26.13
CA ASP A 441 3.10 -31.89 25.13
C ASP A 441 3.29 -30.89 24.02
N GLU A 442 2.23 -30.14 23.63
CA GLU A 442 2.29 -29.11 22.62
C GLU A 442 3.21 -27.93 23.00
N LEU A 443 3.28 -27.59 24.30
CA LEU A 443 4.20 -26.58 24.80
C LEU A 443 5.65 -26.90 24.41
N SER A 444 6.08 -28.12 24.64
CA SER A 444 7.44 -28.59 24.32
C SER A 444 7.68 -28.63 22.82
N VAL A 445 6.73 -29.13 22.06
CA VAL A 445 6.79 -29.20 20.59
C VAL A 445 6.90 -27.80 19.96
N GLN A 446 6.13 -26.86 20.45
CA GLN A 446 6.16 -25.48 19.91
C GLN A 446 7.45 -24.74 20.31
N LEU A 447 7.99 -24.98 21.51
CA LEU A 447 9.28 -24.42 21.89
C LEU A 447 10.44 -24.91 21.02
N GLU A 448 10.38 -26.14 20.54
CA GLU A 448 11.36 -26.69 19.58
C GLU A 448 11.21 -26.10 18.18
N LYS A 449 10.00 -25.75 17.79
CA LYS A 449 9.70 -25.13 16.47
C LYS A 449 10.03 -23.64 16.39
N LEU A 450 10.24 -22.97 17.53
CA LEU A 450 10.66 -21.56 17.53
C LEU A 450 12.05 -21.44 16.88
N ASN A 451 12.07 -20.81 15.71
CA ASN A 451 13.29 -20.62 14.94
C ASN A 451 13.80 -19.20 15.10
N PHE A 452 14.95 -19.05 15.73
CA PHE A 452 15.71 -17.81 15.83
C PHE A 452 17.04 -17.98 15.13
N ASN A 453 17.54 -16.90 14.52
CA ASN A 453 18.88 -16.86 13.93
C ASN A 453 19.99 -17.15 14.97
N SER A 454 19.76 -16.78 16.23
CA SER A 454 20.67 -17.01 17.33
C SER A 454 20.22 -18.18 18.18
N GLN A 455 21.06 -19.21 18.31
CA GLN A 455 20.85 -20.31 19.24
C GLN A 455 20.71 -19.79 20.68
N GLU A 456 21.44 -18.71 21.02
CA GLU A 456 21.37 -18.05 22.32
C GLU A 456 19.95 -17.50 22.60
N ILE A 457 19.32 -16.83 21.65
CA ILE A 457 17.92 -16.36 21.80
C ILE A 457 16.97 -17.53 22.02
N GLY A 458 17.15 -18.62 21.28
CA GLY A 458 16.34 -19.83 21.45
C GLY A 458 16.47 -20.46 22.84
N GLU A 459 17.69 -20.57 23.36
CA GLU A 459 17.95 -21.11 24.70
C GLU A 459 17.42 -20.17 25.78
N VAL A 460 17.61 -18.87 25.67
CA VAL A 460 17.09 -17.86 26.59
C VAL A 460 15.56 -17.89 26.60
N THR A 461 14.92 -18.00 25.42
CA THR A 461 13.46 -18.11 25.31
C THR A 461 12.93 -19.34 26.05
N ARG A 462 13.56 -20.50 25.85
CA ARG A 462 13.18 -21.73 26.58
C ARG A 462 13.32 -21.55 28.10
N ASN A 463 14.39 -20.91 28.54
CA ASN A 463 14.62 -20.63 29.95
C ASN A 463 13.56 -19.70 30.54
N PHE A 464 13.14 -18.67 29.80
CA PHE A 464 12.07 -17.76 30.25
C PHE A 464 10.70 -18.41 30.34
N VAL A 465 10.44 -19.43 29.51
CA VAL A 465 9.18 -20.17 29.54
C VAL A 465 9.19 -21.22 30.63
N LEU A 466 10.31 -21.95 30.81
CA LEU A 466 10.35 -23.15 31.66
C LEU A 466 10.81 -22.87 33.09
N ASN A 467 11.50 -21.76 33.37
CA ASN A 467 12.04 -21.37 34.68
C ASN A 467 11.45 -20.06 35.19
#